data_058979d0e9f3fdd71fbd5731fcc4934e
#
_entry.id   058979d0e9f3fdd71fbd5731fcc4934e
#
_cell.length_a   1.000
_cell.length_b   1.000
_cell.length_c   1.000
_cell.angle_alpha   90.00
_cell.angle_beta   90.00
_cell.angle_gamma   90.00
#
_symmetry.space_group_name_H-M   'P 1'
#
loop_
_entity.id
_entity.type
_entity.pdbx_description
1 polymer ?
#
loop_
_entity_poly.entity_id
_entity_poly.type
_entity_poly.pdbx_seq_one_letter_code
_entity_poly.pdbx_strand_id
1 'polypeptide(L)'
;MIPDMHPRAFRDVRLEGFANRTSMDEAAKWIDSHSNTFDSEEVLVEMAAGRVLAKPFLSPKDMPPTDTAAMDGYALRCAETIGAGSYNPLPFCTQEDQRALQPSSAVLVSSGTPMPQGADAIASFDLARVGTDTTDLIGPVAPGAGVSLKGKEAREGTPLVDSSRPLRPSDLGVISSFGITVVNVVRRPRVRLILTGCKSSSDCELGDANGPMLRALIARDGAVIETSAYGLSEQSAIAELIARPEVDVVLVCGLTGTGPDDVSPLALAAVGNLSIHGIALQPGESTGMGTVGGVPVMLLPGSPLHCLCAYDLLFGRLIRRLGGRSSQLPYRIRNAKVGRKIVSSIGNVELCRVRLVSGEAIPLGSAGSGGLVSAARAEGFVLIPAPLEGYPPGASVSVYMYDEANDMEGECI
;
A
#
# COMPACT_ATOMS: atom_id res chain seq x y z
N MET A 1 17.67 -18.07 23.59
CA MET A 1 16.85 -18.88 24.51
C MET A 1 15.47 -18.22 24.50
N ILE A 2 14.55 -18.75 23.68
CA ILE A 2 13.15 -18.30 23.58
C ILE A 2 12.46 -18.92 24.80
N PRO A 3 11.74 -18.16 25.64
CA PRO A 3 11.01 -18.73 26.74
C PRO A 3 9.94 -19.69 26.19
N ASP A 4 9.94 -20.93 26.65
CA ASP A 4 8.89 -21.91 26.41
C ASP A 4 7.55 -21.34 26.88
N MET A 5 6.77 -20.83 25.95
CA MET A 5 5.35 -20.59 26.19
C MET A 5 4.65 -21.96 26.14
N HIS A 6 4.49 -22.58 27.30
CA HIS A 6 3.58 -23.71 27.42
C HIS A 6 2.22 -23.34 26.81
N PRO A 7 1.63 -24.18 25.96
CA PRO A 7 0.31 -23.92 25.41
C PRO A 7 -0.65 -23.75 26.60
N ARG A 8 -1.21 -22.57 26.77
CA ARG A 8 -2.30 -22.35 27.72
C ARG A 8 -3.42 -23.29 27.29
N ALA A 9 -3.87 -24.17 28.19
CA ALA A 9 -5.00 -25.05 27.91
C ALA A 9 -6.18 -24.18 27.44
N PHE A 10 -6.78 -24.56 26.31
CA PHE A 10 -7.98 -23.89 25.80
C PHE A 10 -9.04 -23.78 26.89
N ARG A 11 -9.53 -22.57 27.14
CA ARG A 11 -10.64 -22.32 28.04
C ARG A 11 -11.86 -21.91 27.21
N ASP A 12 -12.94 -22.65 27.33
CA ASP A 12 -14.23 -22.27 26.76
C ASP A 12 -14.78 -21.06 27.54
N VAL A 13 -14.99 -19.95 26.85
CA VAL A 13 -15.47 -18.67 27.45
C VAL A 13 -16.96 -18.48 27.29
N ARG A 14 -17.65 -19.42 26.62
CA ARG A 14 -19.10 -19.33 26.42
C ARG A 14 -19.82 -19.33 27.76
N LEU A 15 -20.79 -18.45 27.90
CA LEU A 15 -21.59 -18.23 29.11
C LEU A 15 -20.78 -17.77 30.34
N GLU A 16 -19.44 -17.62 30.23
CA GLU A 16 -18.56 -17.16 31.31
C GLU A 16 -17.98 -15.76 31.02
N GLY A 17 -17.81 -15.41 29.73
CA GLY A 17 -17.13 -14.18 29.31
C GLY A 17 -15.60 -14.26 29.34
N PHE A 18 -14.95 -13.16 28.93
CA PHE A 18 -13.49 -13.05 28.91
C PHE A 18 -12.99 -12.59 30.27
N ALA A 19 -12.55 -13.51 31.11
CA ALA A 19 -11.93 -13.19 32.41
C ALA A 19 -10.60 -12.43 32.24
N ASN A 20 -9.82 -12.76 31.22
CA ASN A 20 -8.58 -12.09 30.85
C ASN A 20 -8.56 -11.87 29.34
N ARG A 21 -8.09 -10.68 28.91
CA ARG A 21 -7.91 -10.34 27.51
C ARG A 21 -6.43 -10.18 27.20
N THR A 22 -6.02 -10.73 26.06
CA THR A 22 -4.65 -10.55 25.56
C THR A 22 -4.46 -9.10 25.12
N SER A 23 -3.34 -8.49 25.48
CA SER A 23 -3.02 -7.13 25.06
C SER A 23 -2.82 -7.04 23.53
N MET A 24 -3.03 -5.84 22.95
CA MET A 24 -2.76 -5.61 21.53
C MET A 24 -1.30 -5.85 21.17
N ASP A 25 -0.36 -5.56 22.07
CA ASP A 25 1.07 -5.79 21.84
C ASP A 25 1.41 -7.29 21.78
N GLU A 26 0.80 -8.11 22.64
CA GLU A 26 0.97 -9.56 22.60
C GLU A 26 0.34 -10.16 21.35
N ALA A 27 -0.83 -9.69 20.96
CA ALA A 27 -1.49 -10.08 19.72
C ALA A 27 -0.63 -9.72 18.48
N ALA A 28 -0.05 -8.51 18.45
CA ALA A 28 0.85 -8.08 17.39
C ALA A 28 2.14 -8.94 17.35
N LYS A 29 2.72 -9.28 18.49
CA LYS A 29 3.88 -10.19 18.55
C LYS A 29 3.55 -11.59 18.04
N TRP A 30 2.38 -12.10 18.36
CA TRP A 30 1.93 -13.39 17.81
C TRP A 30 1.84 -13.32 16.28
N ILE A 31 1.21 -12.27 15.73
CA ILE A 31 1.13 -12.04 14.28
C ILE A 31 2.53 -11.99 13.67
N ASP A 32 3.45 -11.20 14.26
CA ASP A 32 4.79 -11.03 13.74
C ASP A 32 5.60 -12.34 13.71
N SER A 33 5.37 -13.23 14.68
CA SER A 33 6.01 -14.56 14.72
C SER A 33 5.43 -15.57 13.72
N HIS A 34 4.23 -15.30 13.17
CA HIS A 34 3.53 -16.18 12.21
C HIS A 34 3.39 -15.54 10.81
N SER A 35 4.16 -14.48 10.51
CA SER A 35 4.04 -13.71 9.27
C SER A 35 5.38 -13.51 8.56
N ASN A 36 6.11 -14.57 8.31
CA ASN A 36 7.29 -14.51 7.44
C ASN A 36 6.86 -14.21 6.00
N THR A 37 7.59 -13.28 5.37
CA THR A 37 7.35 -12.94 3.97
C THR A 37 7.50 -14.17 3.08
N PHE A 38 6.58 -14.34 2.14
CA PHE A 38 6.60 -15.46 1.21
C PHE A 38 7.72 -15.37 0.18
N ASP A 39 7.99 -16.51 -0.48
CA ASP A 39 8.89 -16.60 -1.62
C ASP A 39 8.42 -15.71 -2.78
N SER A 40 9.33 -15.49 -3.72
CA SER A 40 9.06 -14.69 -4.92
C SER A 40 8.47 -15.53 -6.04
N GLU A 41 7.73 -14.86 -6.91
CA GLU A 41 7.22 -15.37 -8.18
C GLU A 41 7.51 -14.38 -9.31
N GLU A 42 7.64 -14.89 -10.54
CA GLU A 42 7.80 -14.06 -11.72
C GLU A 42 6.45 -13.62 -12.27
N VAL A 43 6.33 -12.32 -12.58
CA VAL A 43 5.14 -11.76 -13.21
C VAL A 43 5.53 -10.80 -14.32
N LEU A 44 4.67 -10.66 -15.32
CA LEU A 44 4.83 -9.61 -16.34
C LEU A 44 4.74 -8.23 -15.68
N VAL A 45 5.57 -7.28 -16.12
CA VAL A 45 5.60 -5.92 -15.58
C VAL A 45 4.22 -5.27 -15.63
N GLU A 46 3.45 -5.47 -16.70
CA GLU A 46 2.08 -4.96 -16.86
C GLU A 46 1.10 -5.49 -15.80
N MET A 47 1.38 -6.66 -15.20
CA MET A 47 0.60 -7.30 -14.13
C MET A 47 1.15 -7.01 -12.73
N ALA A 48 2.26 -6.26 -12.64
CA ALA A 48 2.98 -6.04 -11.39
C ALA A 48 2.47 -4.85 -10.56
N ALA A 49 1.50 -4.07 -11.04
CA ALA A 49 0.92 -2.96 -10.28
C ALA A 49 0.41 -3.42 -8.91
N GLY A 50 0.80 -2.70 -7.85
CA GLY A 50 0.44 -3.02 -6.48
C GLY A 50 1.10 -4.28 -5.88
N ARG A 51 2.00 -4.96 -6.63
CA ARG A 51 2.86 -6.04 -6.11
C ARG A 51 4.06 -5.45 -5.39
N VAL A 52 4.74 -6.24 -4.59
CA VAL A 52 5.98 -5.86 -3.90
C VAL A 52 7.15 -6.59 -4.55
N LEU A 53 8.20 -5.86 -4.93
CA LEU A 53 9.40 -6.49 -5.47
C LEU A 53 10.06 -7.40 -4.42
N ALA A 54 10.56 -8.55 -4.84
CA ALA A 54 11.33 -9.45 -3.97
C ALA A 54 12.69 -8.85 -3.56
N LYS A 55 13.25 -8.00 -4.42
CA LYS A 55 14.49 -7.24 -4.19
C LYS A 55 14.36 -5.86 -4.83
N PRO A 56 15.08 -4.84 -4.33
CA PRO A 56 15.10 -3.53 -4.97
C PRO A 56 15.52 -3.64 -6.44
N PHE A 57 14.86 -2.86 -7.31
CA PHE A 57 15.25 -2.74 -8.70
C PHE A 57 16.39 -1.74 -8.83
N LEU A 58 17.54 -2.23 -9.26
CA LEU A 58 18.73 -1.41 -9.50
C LEU A 58 18.80 -1.07 -10.99
N SER A 59 19.32 0.11 -11.32
CA SER A 59 19.54 0.49 -12.72
C SER A 59 20.53 -0.49 -13.39
N PRO A 60 20.12 -1.20 -14.47
CA PRO A 60 21.00 -2.15 -15.15
C PRO A 60 22.06 -1.48 -16.03
N LYS A 61 21.93 -0.18 -16.29
CA LYS A 61 22.85 0.66 -17.09
C LYS A 61 22.61 2.14 -16.79
N ASP A 62 23.52 3.00 -17.24
CA ASP A 62 23.32 4.45 -17.18
C ASP A 62 22.08 4.88 -17.99
N MET A 63 21.34 5.86 -17.47
CA MET A 63 20.20 6.48 -18.14
C MET A 63 20.39 8.01 -18.18
N PRO A 64 20.44 8.63 -19.33
CA PRO A 64 20.59 7.99 -20.64
C PRO A 64 21.96 7.27 -20.79
N PRO A 65 22.09 6.30 -21.74
CA PRO A 65 23.31 5.51 -21.90
C PRO A 65 24.49 6.29 -22.52
N THR A 66 24.19 7.36 -23.20
CA THR A 66 25.13 8.36 -23.80
C THR A 66 24.56 9.74 -23.63
N ASP A 67 25.36 10.78 -23.88
CA ASP A 67 24.81 12.13 -23.97
C ASP A 67 23.74 12.17 -25.07
N THR A 68 22.57 12.70 -24.76
CA THR A 68 21.40 12.72 -25.65
C THR A 68 20.82 14.12 -25.76
N ALA A 69 20.14 14.38 -26.86
CA ALA A 69 19.35 15.58 -27.04
C ALA A 69 18.16 15.58 -26.05
N ALA A 70 18.07 16.59 -25.20
CA ALA A 70 16.94 16.77 -24.28
C ALA A 70 15.75 17.50 -24.93
N MET A 71 15.96 18.05 -26.13
CA MET A 71 14.96 18.80 -26.90
C MET A 71 15.25 18.65 -28.40
N ASP A 72 14.25 18.95 -29.23
CA ASP A 72 14.43 19.10 -30.67
C ASP A 72 15.20 20.40 -30.96
N GLY A 73 16.06 20.38 -31.98
CA GLY A 73 16.84 21.56 -32.37
C GLY A 73 18.07 21.22 -33.20
N TYR A 74 19.02 22.12 -33.22
CA TYR A 74 20.27 21.98 -33.95
C TYR A 74 21.44 21.76 -33.00
N ALA A 75 22.01 20.56 -33.01
CA ALA A 75 23.21 20.24 -32.26
C ALA A 75 24.44 20.88 -32.91
N LEU A 76 25.28 21.56 -32.09
CA LEU A 76 26.40 22.36 -32.54
C LEU A 76 27.44 22.52 -31.44
N ARG A 77 28.55 23.22 -31.75
CA ARG A 77 29.53 23.66 -30.74
C ARG A 77 29.13 25.03 -30.21
N CYS A 78 28.84 25.15 -28.93
CA CYS A 78 28.44 26.41 -28.30
C CYS A 78 29.48 27.54 -28.50
N ALA A 79 30.77 27.20 -28.47
CA ALA A 79 31.85 28.18 -28.67
C ALA A 79 31.79 28.90 -30.05
N GLU A 80 31.26 28.21 -31.08
CA GLU A 80 31.10 28.77 -32.43
C GLU A 80 29.89 29.70 -32.54
N THR A 81 29.00 29.76 -31.52
CA THR A 81 27.82 30.64 -31.50
C THR A 81 28.09 32.02 -30.86
N ILE A 82 29.29 32.23 -30.35
CA ILE A 82 29.65 33.48 -29.67
C ILE A 82 29.59 34.63 -30.66
N GLY A 83 28.82 35.68 -30.33
CA GLY A 83 28.59 36.83 -31.20
C GLY A 83 27.36 36.72 -32.11
N ALA A 84 26.66 35.56 -32.09
CA ALA A 84 25.40 35.44 -32.78
C ALA A 84 24.35 36.40 -32.20
N GLY A 85 23.57 37.01 -33.06
CA GLY A 85 22.47 37.90 -32.68
C GLY A 85 21.51 38.16 -33.83
N SER A 86 20.35 38.73 -33.55
CA SER A 86 19.33 39.02 -34.57
C SER A 86 19.80 40.00 -35.66
N TYR A 87 20.79 40.87 -35.34
CA TYR A 87 21.45 41.81 -36.26
C TYR A 87 22.77 41.26 -36.81
N ASN A 88 23.30 40.17 -36.26
CA ASN A 88 24.52 39.50 -36.71
C ASN A 88 24.31 37.99 -36.69
N PRO A 89 23.45 37.43 -37.58
CA PRO A 89 23.28 36.01 -37.70
C PRO A 89 24.59 35.29 -38.06
N LEU A 90 24.89 34.18 -37.43
CA LEU A 90 26.04 33.35 -37.77
C LEU A 90 25.59 32.14 -38.58
N PRO A 91 26.10 31.96 -39.83
CA PRO A 91 25.71 30.83 -40.68
C PRO A 91 26.45 29.55 -40.27
N PHE A 92 25.70 28.45 -40.13
CA PHE A 92 26.20 27.10 -39.94
C PHE A 92 25.81 26.26 -41.14
N CYS A 93 26.69 25.42 -41.65
CA CYS A 93 26.36 24.44 -42.67
C CYS A 93 25.38 23.41 -42.07
N THR A 94 24.23 23.20 -42.68
CA THR A 94 23.31 22.13 -42.28
C THR A 94 23.88 20.79 -42.70
N GLN A 95 24.22 19.94 -41.73
CA GLN A 95 24.82 18.63 -41.94
C GLN A 95 23.78 17.53 -41.77
N GLU A 96 23.73 16.59 -42.72
CA GLU A 96 22.82 15.44 -42.64
C GLU A 96 23.40 14.28 -41.83
N ASP A 97 24.73 14.09 -41.87
CA ASP A 97 25.40 13.01 -41.08
C ASP A 97 25.43 13.38 -39.61
N GLN A 98 24.72 12.61 -38.81
CA GLN A 98 24.57 12.80 -37.36
C GLN A 98 25.75 12.20 -36.54
N ARG A 99 26.75 11.54 -37.17
CA ARG A 99 27.81 10.83 -36.44
C ARG A 99 28.82 11.76 -35.81
N ALA A 100 29.35 12.70 -36.58
CA ALA A 100 30.36 13.62 -36.11
C ALA A 100 30.15 15.05 -36.68
N LEU A 101 30.21 16.04 -35.81
CA LEU A 101 30.00 17.44 -36.20
C LEU A 101 31.26 18.02 -36.83
N GLN A 102 31.11 18.57 -38.04
CA GLN A 102 32.17 19.32 -38.70
C GLN A 102 32.28 20.74 -38.12
N PRO A 103 33.43 21.45 -38.28
CA PRO A 103 33.52 22.85 -37.89
C PRO A 103 32.48 23.73 -38.60
N SER A 104 31.92 24.72 -37.88
CA SER A 104 30.86 25.62 -38.35
C SER A 104 29.65 24.94 -38.97
N SER A 105 29.29 23.76 -38.43
CA SER A 105 28.12 22.99 -38.88
C SER A 105 27.12 22.82 -37.75
N ALA A 106 25.87 22.60 -38.13
CA ALA A 106 24.77 22.28 -37.23
C ALA A 106 24.02 21.02 -37.74
N VAL A 107 23.66 20.13 -36.84
CA VAL A 107 22.95 18.89 -37.17
C VAL A 107 21.58 18.92 -36.55
N LEU A 108 20.55 18.69 -37.33
CA LEU A 108 19.19 18.56 -36.82
C LEU A 108 19.08 17.29 -35.96
N VAL A 109 18.65 17.46 -34.72
CA VAL A 109 18.46 16.39 -33.75
C VAL A 109 17.05 16.42 -33.16
N SER A 110 16.53 15.24 -32.84
CA SER A 110 15.26 15.11 -32.12
C SER A 110 15.54 14.70 -30.68
N SER A 111 14.65 15.12 -29.79
CA SER A 111 14.72 14.74 -28.38
C SER A 111 14.86 13.22 -28.20
N GLY A 112 15.76 12.79 -27.29
CA GLY A 112 16.07 11.39 -27.01
C GLY A 112 17.11 10.76 -27.94
N THR A 113 17.53 11.43 -29.03
CA THR A 113 18.59 10.90 -29.92
C THR A 113 19.98 11.17 -29.32
N PRO A 114 20.98 10.27 -29.59
CA PRO A 114 22.36 10.51 -29.16
C PRO A 114 22.91 11.81 -29.74
N MET A 115 23.68 12.54 -28.93
CA MET A 115 24.41 13.75 -29.41
C MET A 115 25.44 13.36 -30.45
N PRO A 116 25.54 14.13 -31.58
CA PRO A 116 26.66 13.98 -32.51
C PRO A 116 28.01 14.19 -31.82
N GLN A 117 29.00 13.39 -32.18
CA GLN A 117 30.34 13.55 -31.63
C GLN A 117 30.91 14.94 -31.92
N GLY A 118 31.33 15.64 -30.89
CA GLY A 118 31.86 17.00 -30.99
C GLY A 118 30.82 18.12 -30.85
N ALA A 119 29.54 17.83 -30.77
CA ALA A 119 28.51 18.76 -30.35
C ALA A 119 28.44 18.80 -28.82
N ASP A 120 28.26 20.00 -28.26
CA ASP A 120 28.17 20.24 -26.81
C ASP A 120 26.92 21.04 -26.39
N ALA A 121 26.11 21.47 -27.35
CA ALA A 121 24.88 22.21 -27.10
C ALA A 121 23.86 22.02 -28.23
N ILE A 122 22.61 22.38 -27.95
CA ILE A 122 21.51 22.38 -28.93
C ILE A 122 20.90 23.78 -28.96
N ALA A 123 20.88 24.36 -30.16
CA ALA A 123 20.10 25.55 -30.44
C ALA A 123 18.62 25.17 -30.65
N SER A 124 17.71 25.78 -29.91
CA SER A 124 16.28 25.64 -30.16
C SER A 124 15.87 26.27 -31.51
N PHE A 125 14.74 25.87 -32.07
CA PHE A 125 14.29 26.38 -33.39
C PHE A 125 14.03 27.88 -33.40
N ASP A 126 13.71 28.48 -32.26
CA ASP A 126 13.53 29.94 -32.13
C ASP A 126 14.84 30.70 -32.22
N LEU A 127 15.99 30.06 -32.02
CA LEU A 127 17.31 30.64 -32.23
C LEU A 127 17.88 30.42 -33.62
N ALA A 128 17.16 29.72 -34.51
CA ALA A 128 17.64 29.32 -35.81
C ALA A 128 16.74 29.82 -36.95
N ARG A 129 17.35 30.33 -38.01
CA ARG A 129 16.67 30.62 -39.30
C ARG A 129 17.18 29.67 -40.35
N VAL A 130 16.29 28.83 -40.87
CA VAL A 130 16.65 27.78 -41.85
C VAL A 130 16.72 28.35 -43.24
N GLY A 131 17.88 28.30 -43.89
CA GLY A 131 18.11 28.55 -45.30
C GLY A 131 18.12 27.23 -46.10
N THR A 132 18.54 27.31 -47.39
CA THR A 132 18.56 26.11 -48.25
C THR A 132 19.65 25.12 -47.83
N ASP A 133 20.86 25.59 -47.58
CA ASP A 133 22.02 24.77 -47.22
C ASP A 133 22.67 25.22 -45.88
N THR A 134 22.12 26.26 -45.26
CA THR A 134 22.62 26.84 -44.01
C THR A 134 21.53 27.02 -42.98
N THR A 135 21.92 26.98 -41.73
CA THR A 135 21.11 27.38 -40.58
C THR A 135 21.77 28.57 -39.93
N ASP A 136 21.12 29.72 -40.02
CA ASP A 136 21.63 30.96 -39.40
C ASP A 136 21.19 31.07 -37.96
N LEU A 137 22.14 31.14 -37.03
CA LEU A 137 21.84 31.34 -35.62
C LEU A 137 21.73 32.83 -35.30
N ILE A 138 20.64 33.20 -34.62
CA ILE A 138 20.30 34.56 -34.24
C ILE A 138 20.52 34.84 -32.75
N GLY A 139 21.16 33.94 -32.04
CA GLY A 139 21.53 34.13 -30.62
C GLY A 139 22.56 33.09 -30.18
N PRO A 140 23.37 33.39 -29.15
CA PRO A 140 24.36 32.48 -28.61
C PRO A 140 23.69 31.36 -27.82
N VAL A 141 24.33 30.18 -27.81
CA VAL A 141 23.88 28.99 -27.07
C VAL A 141 24.84 28.72 -25.93
N ALA A 142 24.32 28.54 -24.73
CA ALA A 142 25.15 28.21 -23.57
C ALA A 142 25.73 26.78 -23.65
N PRO A 143 26.93 26.53 -23.09
CA PRO A 143 27.47 25.17 -22.99
C PRO A 143 26.49 24.22 -22.28
N GLY A 144 26.28 23.03 -22.87
CA GLY A 144 25.36 22.03 -22.32
C GLY A 144 23.87 22.32 -22.49
N ALA A 145 23.49 23.43 -23.14
CA ALA A 145 22.10 23.78 -23.37
C ALA A 145 21.42 22.68 -24.21
N GLY A 146 20.28 22.18 -23.75
CA GLY A 146 19.51 21.14 -24.44
C GLY A 146 20.14 19.73 -24.42
N VAL A 147 21.24 19.52 -23.68
CA VAL A 147 21.90 18.21 -23.58
C VAL A 147 21.58 17.51 -22.27
N SER A 148 21.18 16.26 -22.35
CA SER A 148 21.07 15.36 -21.20
C SER A 148 22.31 14.47 -21.16
N LEU A 149 23.14 14.69 -20.13
CA LEU A 149 24.39 13.96 -19.96
C LEU A 149 24.15 12.49 -19.62
N LYS A 150 25.05 11.62 -20.06
CA LYS A 150 25.10 10.21 -19.70
C LYS A 150 24.92 10.02 -18.19
N GLY A 151 24.01 9.12 -17.80
CA GLY A 151 23.77 8.78 -16.40
C GLY A 151 23.15 9.90 -15.55
N LYS A 152 22.63 10.98 -16.17
CA LYS A 152 22.01 12.11 -15.44
C LYS A 152 20.77 11.69 -14.66
N GLU A 153 19.96 10.79 -15.20
CA GLU A 153 18.74 10.32 -14.55
C GLU A 153 19.03 9.16 -13.59
N ALA A 154 19.86 8.22 -14.02
CA ALA A 154 20.29 7.09 -13.20
C ALA A 154 21.66 6.57 -13.66
N ARG A 155 22.51 6.19 -12.71
CA ARG A 155 23.75 5.47 -12.97
C ARG A 155 23.55 3.99 -12.76
N GLU A 156 24.29 3.16 -13.49
CA GLU A 156 24.30 1.71 -13.29
C GLU A 156 24.49 1.36 -11.81
N GLY A 157 23.69 0.40 -11.31
CA GLY A 157 23.70 -0.03 -9.91
C GLY A 157 22.95 0.88 -8.93
N THR A 158 22.43 2.04 -9.35
CA THR A 158 21.65 2.91 -8.48
C THR A 158 20.28 2.29 -8.18
N PRO A 159 19.83 2.24 -6.91
CA PRO A 159 18.48 1.81 -6.56
C PRO A 159 17.43 2.78 -7.14
N LEU A 160 16.50 2.26 -7.95
CA LEU A 160 15.44 3.03 -8.60
C LEU A 160 14.08 2.77 -7.99
N VAL A 161 13.79 1.50 -7.65
CA VAL A 161 12.53 1.10 -7.02
C VAL A 161 12.81 0.23 -5.81
N ASP A 162 12.25 0.63 -4.67
CA ASP A 162 12.39 -0.07 -3.41
C ASP A 162 11.49 -1.32 -3.36
N SER A 163 11.93 -2.35 -2.62
CA SER A 163 11.20 -3.58 -2.35
C SER A 163 10.34 -3.54 -1.08
N SER A 164 10.26 -2.38 -0.39
CA SER A 164 9.50 -2.25 0.87
C SER A 164 8.05 -1.78 0.70
N ARG A 165 7.63 -1.47 -0.51
CA ARG A 165 6.33 -0.91 -0.85
C ARG A 165 5.72 -1.50 -2.13
N PRO A 166 4.39 -1.39 -2.30
CA PRO A 166 3.73 -1.75 -3.56
C PRO A 166 4.23 -0.91 -4.74
N LEU A 167 4.39 -1.55 -5.90
CA LEU A 167 4.74 -0.92 -7.16
C LEU A 167 3.66 0.07 -7.61
N ARG A 168 4.07 1.29 -7.92
CA ARG A 168 3.25 2.36 -8.48
C ARG A 168 3.28 2.33 -10.01
N PRO A 169 2.34 2.97 -10.70
CA PRO A 169 2.38 3.06 -12.16
C PRO A 169 3.70 3.63 -12.70
N SER A 170 4.28 4.66 -12.05
CA SER A 170 5.58 5.23 -12.42
C SER A 170 6.74 4.23 -12.31
N ASP A 171 6.70 3.33 -11.32
CA ASP A 171 7.73 2.31 -11.13
C ASP A 171 7.74 1.32 -12.30
N LEU A 172 6.54 0.94 -12.79
CA LEU A 172 6.38 0.09 -13.97
C LEU A 172 6.96 0.77 -15.21
N GLY A 173 6.69 2.07 -15.37
CA GLY A 173 7.26 2.88 -16.47
C GLY A 173 8.79 2.88 -16.43
N VAL A 174 9.38 3.11 -15.25
CA VAL A 174 10.85 3.07 -15.06
C VAL A 174 11.41 1.70 -15.40
N ILE A 175 10.84 0.62 -14.88
CA ILE A 175 11.32 -0.75 -15.16
C ILE A 175 11.22 -1.06 -16.66
N SER A 176 10.09 -0.72 -17.28
CA SER A 176 9.88 -0.96 -18.72
C SER A 176 10.80 -0.13 -19.62
N SER A 177 11.23 1.08 -19.20
CA SER A 177 12.17 1.92 -19.97
C SER A 177 13.55 1.28 -20.15
N PHE A 178 13.89 0.31 -19.30
CA PHE A 178 15.10 -0.51 -19.44
C PHE A 178 14.90 -1.76 -20.32
N GLY A 179 13.71 -1.96 -20.89
CA GLY A 179 13.36 -3.15 -21.69
C GLY A 179 13.06 -4.40 -20.86
N ILE A 180 12.83 -4.24 -19.56
CA ILE A 180 12.46 -5.35 -18.67
C ILE A 180 10.97 -5.61 -18.84
N THR A 181 10.60 -6.87 -19.12
CA THR A 181 9.23 -7.33 -19.32
C THR A 181 8.70 -8.21 -18.19
N VAL A 182 9.60 -8.76 -17.35
CA VAL A 182 9.28 -9.65 -16.24
C VAL A 182 10.02 -9.19 -14.99
N VAL A 183 9.36 -9.25 -13.84
CA VAL A 183 9.92 -8.90 -12.53
C VAL A 183 9.61 -9.98 -11.50
N ASN A 184 10.54 -10.13 -10.54
CA ASN A 184 10.34 -10.99 -9.37
C ASN A 184 9.66 -10.19 -8.26
N VAL A 185 8.48 -10.65 -7.84
CA VAL A 185 7.66 -10.03 -6.80
C VAL A 185 7.36 -11.04 -5.69
N VAL A 186 7.11 -10.56 -4.48
CA VAL A 186 6.64 -11.41 -3.38
C VAL A 186 5.28 -11.99 -3.76
N ARG A 187 5.09 -13.29 -3.55
CA ARG A 187 3.84 -14.01 -3.83
C ARG A 187 2.70 -13.46 -2.95
N ARG A 188 1.51 -13.34 -3.54
CA ARG A 188 0.32 -12.90 -2.80
C ARG A 188 -0.14 -13.99 -1.82
N PRO A 189 -0.50 -13.63 -0.56
CA PRO A 189 -1.14 -14.56 0.36
C PRO A 189 -2.48 -15.06 -0.19
N ARG A 190 -2.71 -16.37 -0.08
CA ARG A 190 -3.98 -17.03 -0.45
C ARG A 190 -4.81 -17.23 0.81
N VAL A 191 -6.00 -16.66 0.83
CA VAL A 191 -6.89 -16.65 2.00
C VAL A 191 -8.09 -17.55 1.76
N ARG A 192 -8.41 -18.41 2.74
CA ARG A 192 -9.72 -19.03 2.86
C ARG A 192 -10.60 -18.18 3.76
N LEU A 193 -11.71 -17.72 3.21
CA LEU A 193 -12.71 -16.92 3.94
C LEU A 193 -13.91 -17.78 4.31
N ILE A 194 -14.17 -17.92 5.61
CA ILE A 194 -15.29 -18.67 6.16
C ILE A 194 -16.21 -17.68 6.88
N LEU A 195 -17.44 -17.52 6.38
CA LEU A 195 -18.47 -16.64 6.94
C LEU A 195 -19.51 -17.50 7.66
N THR A 196 -19.63 -17.32 8.97
CA THR A 196 -20.46 -18.14 9.85
C THR A 196 -21.68 -17.37 10.35
N GLY A 197 -22.68 -18.07 10.91
CA GLY A 197 -23.81 -17.46 11.60
C GLY A 197 -25.02 -17.07 10.75
N CYS A 198 -24.94 -17.10 9.42
CA CYS A 198 -26.09 -16.96 8.53
C CYS A 198 -26.54 -18.35 8.05
N LYS A 199 -27.77 -18.75 8.33
CA LYS A 199 -28.27 -20.10 7.98
C LYS A 199 -28.46 -20.29 6.48
N SER A 200 -28.72 -19.25 5.73
CA SER A 200 -28.63 -19.18 4.25
C SER A 200 -28.65 -17.72 3.79
N SER A 201 -28.26 -17.48 2.52
CA SER A 201 -28.42 -16.15 1.91
C SER A 201 -29.90 -15.70 1.77
N SER A 202 -30.84 -16.65 1.84
CA SER A 202 -32.28 -16.40 1.80
C SER A 202 -32.90 -16.13 3.18
N ASP A 203 -32.22 -16.50 4.27
CA ASP A 203 -32.75 -16.35 5.64
C ASP A 203 -32.26 -15.09 6.36
N CYS A 204 -31.34 -14.34 5.75
CA CYS A 204 -30.94 -13.04 6.24
C CYS A 204 -31.84 -11.97 5.64
N GLU A 205 -32.80 -11.46 6.42
CA GLU A 205 -33.55 -10.23 6.10
C GLU A 205 -32.60 -9.02 5.93
N LEU A 206 -31.44 -9.08 6.57
CA LEU A 206 -30.32 -8.14 6.42
C LEU A 206 -29.25 -8.82 5.57
N GLY A 207 -28.89 -8.21 4.42
CA GLY A 207 -27.84 -8.73 3.54
C GLY A 207 -26.50 -8.97 4.23
N ASP A 208 -25.61 -9.76 3.61
CA ASP A 208 -24.25 -10.02 4.08
C ASP A 208 -23.40 -8.74 4.04
N ALA A 209 -23.12 -8.15 5.21
CA ALA A 209 -22.26 -6.97 5.33
C ALA A 209 -20.76 -7.35 5.40
N ASN A 210 -20.42 -8.51 5.97
CA ASN A 210 -19.03 -8.91 6.22
C ASN A 210 -18.34 -9.43 4.95
N GLY A 211 -19.02 -10.20 4.12
CA GLY A 211 -18.41 -10.80 2.93
C GLY A 211 -17.84 -9.78 1.95
N PRO A 212 -18.64 -8.83 1.43
CA PRO A 212 -18.15 -7.77 0.54
C PRO A 212 -17.05 -6.91 1.19
N MET A 213 -17.23 -6.53 2.46
CA MET A 213 -16.26 -5.72 3.22
C MET A 213 -14.91 -6.45 3.35
N LEU A 214 -14.91 -7.69 3.80
CA LEU A 214 -13.68 -8.48 3.98
C LEU A 214 -12.98 -8.74 2.65
N ARG A 215 -13.72 -9.00 1.56
CA ARG A 215 -13.13 -9.15 0.22
C ARG A 215 -12.38 -7.90 -0.21
N ALA A 216 -12.97 -6.73 -0.03
CA ALA A 216 -12.35 -5.45 -0.36
C ALA A 216 -11.09 -5.20 0.49
N LEU A 217 -11.16 -5.46 1.79
CA LEU A 217 -10.04 -5.29 2.72
C LEU A 217 -8.88 -6.25 2.43
N ILE A 218 -9.17 -7.54 2.14
CA ILE A 218 -8.17 -8.54 1.78
C ILE A 218 -7.45 -8.15 0.49
N ALA A 219 -8.19 -7.70 -0.52
CA ALA A 219 -7.63 -7.21 -1.79
C ALA A 219 -6.78 -5.94 -1.59
N ARG A 220 -7.26 -4.97 -0.77
CA ARG A 220 -6.52 -3.75 -0.40
C ARG A 220 -5.14 -4.10 0.19
N ASP A 221 -5.10 -5.07 1.10
CA ASP A 221 -3.87 -5.47 1.78
C ASP A 221 -2.99 -6.43 0.96
N GLY A 222 -3.43 -6.81 -0.25
CA GLY A 222 -2.62 -7.47 -1.27
C GLY A 222 -2.73 -9.00 -1.31
N ALA A 223 -3.69 -9.60 -0.62
CA ALA A 223 -3.97 -11.02 -0.71
C ALA A 223 -5.04 -11.34 -1.78
N VAL A 224 -5.20 -12.61 -2.05
CA VAL A 224 -6.26 -13.17 -2.90
C VAL A 224 -7.10 -14.16 -2.10
N ILE A 225 -8.41 -14.17 -2.38
CA ILE A 225 -9.30 -15.17 -1.80
C ILE A 225 -9.32 -16.38 -2.72
N GLU A 226 -8.78 -17.50 -2.23
CA GLU A 226 -8.74 -18.76 -2.97
C GLU A 226 -10.08 -19.48 -2.89
N THR A 227 -10.67 -19.53 -1.69
CA THR A 227 -11.97 -20.16 -1.45
C THR A 227 -12.79 -19.37 -0.45
N SER A 228 -14.11 -19.45 -0.56
CA SER A 228 -15.01 -18.90 0.44
C SER A 228 -16.18 -19.85 0.72
N ALA A 229 -16.63 -19.89 1.98
CA ALA A 229 -17.77 -20.66 2.45
C ALA A 229 -18.69 -19.77 3.28
N TYR A 230 -19.99 -20.06 3.23
CA TYR A 230 -21.04 -19.27 3.87
C TYR A 230 -22.00 -20.14 4.66
N GLY A 231 -22.70 -19.53 5.60
CA GLY A 231 -23.87 -20.11 6.24
C GLY A 231 -23.59 -21.25 7.22
N LEU A 232 -22.35 -21.36 7.71
CA LEU A 232 -21.99 -22.42 8.63
C LEU A 232 -22.29 -22.03 10.07
N SER A 233 -22.98 -22.93 10.82
CA SER A 233 -23.26 -22.78 12.24
C SER A 233 -22.79 -23.97 13.07
N GLU A 234 -22.45 -25.10 12.42
CA GLU A 234 -22.03 -26.31 13.08
C GLU A 234 -20.51 -26.34 13.29
N GLN A 235 -20.07 -26.65 14.53
CA GLN A 235 -18.65 -26.70 14.90
C GLN A 235 -17.85 -27.62 13.99
N SER A 236 -18.38 -28.81 13.68
CA SER A 236 -17.70 -29.82 12.84
C SER A 236 -17.47 -29.34 11.42
N ALA A 237 -18.46 -28.66 10.82
CA ALA A 237 -18.36 -28.13 9.47
C ALA A 237 -17.33 -26.99 9.38
N ILE A 238 -17.30 -26.10 10.40
CA ILE A 238 -16.30 -25.04 10.49
C ILE A 238 -14.90 -25.66 10.67
N ALA A 239 -14.75 -26.64 11.56
CA ALA A 239 -13.48 -27.33 11.82
C ALA A 239 -12.94 -28.04 10.57
N GLU A 240 -13.80 -28.68 9.79
CA GLU A 240 -13.42 -29.32 8.52
C GLU A 240 -12.86 -28.30 7.53
N LEU A 241 -13.49 -27.13 7.38
CA LEU A 241 -13.01 -26.08 6.49
C LEU A 241 -11.71 -25.42 7.00
N ILE A 242 -11.55 -25.25 8.31
CA ILE A 242 -10.30 -24.75 8.90
C ILE A 242 -9.14 -25.73 8.60
N ALA A 243 -9.39 -27.03 8.70
CA ALA A 243 -8.37 -28.06 8.53
C ALA A 243 -7.95 -28.32 7.07
N ARG A 244 -8.72 -27.86 6.07
CA ARG A 244 -8.40 -28.09 4.66
C ARG A 244 -7.07 -27.45 4.29
N PRO A 245 -6.16 -28.17 3.60
CA PRO A 245 -4.88 -27.63 3.13
C PRO A 245 -5.07 -26.57 2.01
N GLU A 246 -3.96 -26.14 1.40
CA GLU A 246 -3.88 -25.38 0.13
C GLU A 246 -4.11 -23.88 0.25
N VAL A 247 -4.11 -23.30 1.45
CA VAL A 247 -4.15 -21.86 1.67
C VAL A 247 -3.05 -21.44 2.62
N ASP A 248 -2.73 -20.15 2.60
CA ASP A 248 -1.66 -19.58 3.43
C ASP A 248 -2.21 -19.02 4.74
N VAL A 249 -3.50 -18.66 4.76
CA VAL A 249 -4.20 -18.10 5.93
C VAL A 249 -5.66 -18.50 5.88
N VAL A 250 -6.24 -18.81 7.04
CA VAL A 250 -7.68 -19.01 7.20
C VAL A 250 -8.26 -17.83 7.99
N LEU A 251 -9.35 -17.25 7.48
CA LEU A 251 -10.13 -16.23 8.15
C LEU A 251 -11.54 -16.74 8.40
N VAL A 252 -11.92 -16.86 9.66
CA VAL A 252 -13.28 -17.18 10.09
C VAL A 252 -13.92 -15.90 10.64
N CYS A 253 -15.10 -15.53 10.14
CA CYS A 253 -15.83 -14.36 10.60
C CYS A 253 -17.19 -14.81 11.15
N GLY A 254 -17.41 -14.54 12.44
CA GLY A 254 -18.63 -14.82 13.18
C GLY A 254 -18.50 -16.02 14.13
N LEU A 255 -19.48 -16.13 15.04
CA LEU A 255 -19.55 -17.15 16.10
C LEU A 255 -18.29 -17.21 16.96
N THR A 256 -17.75 -16.05 17.35
CA THR A 256 -16.50 -15.91 18.11
C THR A 256 -16.69 -15.31 19.49
N GLY A 257 -17.93 -14.95 19.88
CA GLY A 257 -18.23 -14.30 21.14
C GLY A 257 -18.28 -15.25 22.34
N THR A 258 -19.16 -14.92 23.28
CA THR A 258 -19.38 -15.66 24.52
C THR A 258 -20.78 -16.26 24.62
N GLY A 259 -21.56 -16.20 23.55
CA GLY A 259 -22.89 -16.80 23.47
C GLY A 259 -22.82 -18.34 23.39
N PRO A 260 -23.94 -19.04 23.63
CA PRO A 260 -23.96 -20.51 23.60
C PRO A 260 -23.63 -21.06 22.19
N ASP A 261 -23.97 -20.31 21.14
CA ASP A 261 -23.76 -20.72 19.73
C ASP A 261 -22.41 -20.28 19.16
N ASP A 262 -21.54 -19.63 19.94
CA ASP A 262 -20.24 -19.14 19.49
C ASP A 262 -19.21 -20.30 19.42
N VAL A 263 -19.27 -21.08 18.35
CA VAL A 263 -18.55 -22.34 18.18
C VAL A 263 -17.24 -22.22 17.39
N SER A 264 -16.95 -21.09 16.76
CA SER A 264 -15.73 -20.93 15.95
C SER A 264 -14.42 -21.15 16.74
N PRO A 265 -14.28 -20.70 17.99
CA PRO A 265 -13.09 -20.99 18.80
C PRO A 265 -12.92 -22.47 19.11
N LEU A 266 -14.05 -23.18 19.37
CA LEU A 266 -14.04 -24.62 19.61
C LEU A 266 -13.69 -25.40 18.33
N ALA A 267 -14.18 -24.94 17.18
CA ALA A 267 -13.85 -25.54 15.89
C ALA A 267 -12.34 -25.47 15.62
N LEU A 268 -11.71 -24.32 15.87
CA LEU A 268 -10.25 -24.18 15.75
C LEU A 268 -9.51 -25.05 16.79
N ALA A 269 -9.94 -25.05 18.05
CA ALA A 269 -9.32 -25.84 19.10
C ALA A 269 -9.40 -27.36 18.86
N ALA A 270 -10.43 -27.82 18.12
CA ALA A 270 -10.62 -29.25 17.81
C ALA A 270 -9.63 -29.76 16.74
N VAL A 271 -9.14 -28.90 15.83
CA VAL A 271 -8.29 -29.31 14.69
C VAL A 271 -6.91 -28.65 14.70
N GLY A 272 -6.67 -27.71 15.60
CA GLY A 272 -5.43 -26.95 15.66
C GLY A 272 -5.13 -26.43 17.07
N ASN A 273 -4.37 -25.35 17.13
CA ASN A 273 -4.01 -24.67 18.37
C ASN A 273 -4.66 -23.28 18.41
N LEU A 274 -5.60 -23.05 19.31
CA LEU A 274 -6.14 -21.74 19.63
C LEU A 274 -5.20 -21.05 20.65
N SER A 275 -4.35 -20.15 20.19
CA SER A 275 -3.33 -19.49 21.03
C SER A 275 -3.89 -18.30 21.80
N ILE A 276 -4.80 -17.56 21.21
CA ILE A 276 -5.38 -16.32 21.76
C ILE A 276 -6.88 -16.35 21.48
N HIS A 277 -7.70 -16.05 22.52
CA HIS A 277 -9.13 -15.76 22.37
C HIS A 277 -9.53 -14.70 23.40
N GLY A 278 -10.02 -13.57 22.89
CA GLY A 278 -10.28 -12.37 23.66
C GLY A 278 -9.09 -11.42 23.68
N ILE A 279 -9.27 -10.26 23.07
CA ILE A 279 -8.23 -9.21 22.92
C ILE A 279 -8.71 -7.93 23.58
N ALA A 280 -7.78 -7.20 24.17
CA ALA A 280 -8.02 -5.87 24.75
C ALA A 280 -8.15 -4.80 23.64
N LEU A 281 -9.12 -4.99 22.77
CA LEU A 281 -9.47 -4.15 21.64
C LEU A 281 -10.97 -3.83 21.69
N GLN A 282 -11.34 -2.60 21.45
CA GLN A 282 -12.74 -2.16 21.40
C GLN A 282 -12.98 -1.17 20.23
N PRO A 283 -13.90 -1.48 19.29
CA PRO A 283 -14.62 -2.75 19.09
C PRO A 283 -13.69 -3.87 18.59
N GLY A 284 -14.00 -5.15 18.90
CA GLY A 284 -13.23 -6.29 18.38
C GLY A 284 -12.76 -7.30 19.44
N GLU A 285 -13.28 -7.20 20.65
CA GLU A 285 -12.85 -7.96 21.83
C GLU A 285 -12.90 -9.49 21.70
N SER A 286 -13.83 -10.03 20.89
CA SER A 286 -13.99 -11.49 20.70
C SER A 286 -13.10 -12.06 19.61
N THR A 287 -12.09 -11.32 19.16
CA THR A 287 -11.11 -11.80 18.19
C THR A 287 -10.27 -12.93 18.76
N GLY A 288 -10.02 -13.96 17.95
CA GLY A 288 -9.15 -15.10 18.27
C GLY A 288 -8.06 -15.32 17.24
N MET A 289 -7.00 -16.00 17.64
CA MET A 289 -5.85 -16.33 16.80
C MET A 289 -5.30 -17.72 17.15
N GLY A 290 -4.90 -18.46 16.14
CA GLY A 290 -4.27 -19.74 16.32
C GLY A 290 -3.69 -20.30 15.03
N THR A 291 -3.37 -21.57 15.03
CA THR A 291 -2.76 -22.25 13.89
C THR A 291 -3.37 -23.62 13.66
N VAL A 292 -3.41 -24.06 12.41
CA VAL A 292 -3.70 -25.45 12.02
C VAL A 292 -2.62 -25.91 11.04
N GLY A 293 -1.89 -26.98 11.38
CA GLY A 293 -0.78 -27.45 10.54
C GLY A 293 0.28 -26.39 10.23
N GLY A 294 0.48 -25.40 11.11
CA GLY A 294 1.39 -24.26 10.90
C GLY A 294 0.77 -23.09 10.13
N VAL A 295 -0.44 -23.23 9.57
CA VAL A 295 -1.17 -22.17 8.87
C VAL A 295 -1.85 -21.27 9.89
N PRO A 296 -1.67 -19.95 9.85
CA PRO A 296 -2.37 -19.01 10.71
C PRO A 296 -3.88 -19.02 10.48
N VAL A 297 -4.64 -19.04 11.57
CA VAL A 297 -6.10 -18.94 11.58
C VAL A 297 -6.51 -17.76 12.43
N MET A 298 -7.31 -16.87 11.84
CA MET A 298 -7.85 -15.70 12.53
C MET A 298 -9.38 -15.85 12.66
N LEU A 299 -9.88 -15.58 13.86
CA LEU A 299 -11.30 -15.57 14.18
C LEU A 299 -11.71 -14.12 14.40
N LEU A 300 -12.55 -13.57 13.53
CA LEU A 300 -13.07 -12.20 13.64
C LEU A 300 -14.52 -12.18 14.12
N PRO A 301 -14.92 -11.14 14.88
CA PRO A 301 -16.30 -10.97 15.34
C PRO A 301 -17.30 -10.96 14.18
N GLY A 302 -18.50 -11.50 14.41
CA GLY A 302 -19.59 -11.47 13.44
C GLY A 302 -20.25 -10.09 13.28
N SER A 303 -20.21 -9.24 14.30
CA SER A 303 -20.69 -7.84 14.21
C SER A 303 -19.81 -7.06 13.20
N PRO A 304 -20.41 -6.47 12.13
CA PRO A 304 -19.62 -5.88 11.04
C PRO A 304 -18.63 -4.79 11.46
N LEU A 305 -19.02 -3.93 12.41
CA LEU A 305 -18.12 -2.91 12.92
C LEU A 305 -16.95 -3.49 13.70
N HIS A 306 -17.20 -4.48 14.56
CA HIS A 306 -16.16 -5.18 15.32
C HIS A 306 -15.23 -5.96 14.40
N CYS A 307 -15.80 -6.58 13.35
CA CYS A 307 -15.05 -7.26 12.29
C CYS A 307 -14.10 -6.30 11.56
N LEU A 308 -14.60 -5.12 11.14
CA LEU A 308 -13.80 -4.10 10.48
C LEU A 308 -12.60 -3.66 11.34
N CYS A 309 -12.86 -3.33 12.62
CA CYS A 309 -11.81 -2.88 13.53
C CYS A 309 -10.76 -3.97 13.81
N ALA A 310 -11.20 -5.19 14.05
CA ALA A 310 -10.31 -6.33 14.27
C ALA A 310 -9.51 -6.68 13.00
N TYR A 311 -10.14 -6.56 11.82
CA TYR A 311 -9.44 -6.73 10.55
C TYR A 311 -8.31 -5.71 10.40
N ASP A 312 -8.62 -4.42 10.50
CA ASP A 312 -7.65 -3.34 10.25
C ASP A 312 -6.44 -3.43 11.18
N LEU A 313 -6.68 -3.66 12.47
CA LEU A 313 -5.62 -3.63 13.47
C LEU A 313 -4.81 -4.93 13.56
N LEU A 314 -5.42 -6.07 13.18
CA LEU A 314 -4.83 -7.39 13.39
C LEU A 314 -4.67 -8.18 12.08
N PHE A 315 -5.78 -8.61 11.46
CA PHE A 315 -5.69 -9.49 10.29
C PHE A 315 -4.99 -8.83 9.09
N GLY A 316 -5.30 -7.55 8.82
CA GLY A 316 -4.64 -6.79 7.77
C GLY A 316 -3.13 -6.67 7.98
N ARG A 317 -2.66 -6.58 9.24
CA ARG A 317 -1.23 -6.65 9.59
C ARG A 317 -0.60 -7.96 9.15
N LEU A 318 -1.24 -9.10 9.46
CA LEU A 318 -0.79 -10.44 9.06
C LEU A 318 -0.65 -10.52 7.53
N ILE A 319 -1.70 -10.15 6.81
CA ILE A 319 -1.74 -10.21 5.34
C ILE A 319 -0.64 -9.34 4.71
N ARG A 320 -0.49 -8.10 5.16
CA ARG A 320 0.53 -7.18 4.64
C ARG A 320 1.93 -7.73 4.83
N ARG A 321 2.25 -8.26 6.01
CA ARG A 321 3.57 -8.84 6.29
C ARG A 321 3.87 -10.06 5.43
N LEU A 322 2.93 -11.00 5.31
CA LEU A 322 3.08 -12.19 4.44
C LEU A 322 3.34 -11.78 2.98
N GLY A 323 2.68 -10.73 2.49
CA GLY A 323 2.86 -10.17 1.14
C GLY A 323 4.04 -9.21 1.00
N GLY A 324 4.94 -9.10 1.99
CA GLY A 324 6.12 -8.23 1.94
C GLY A 324 5.82 -6.73 2.07
N ARG A 325 4.60 -6.36 2.50
CA ARG A 325 4.20 -4.96 2.72
C ARG A 325 4.51 -4.51 4.15
N SER A 326 4.51 -3.19 4.36
CA SER A 326 4.62 -2.62 5.70
C SER A 326 3.52 -3.16 6.62
N SER A 327 3.88 -3.46 7.86
CA SER A 327 2.96 -3.85 8.92
C SER A 327 2.08 -2.70 9.44
N GLN A 328 2.43 -1.46 9.10
CA GLN A 328 1.69 -0.26 9.52
C GLN A 328 0.30 -0.22 8.89
N LEU A 329 -0.61 0.50 9.53
CA LEU A 329 -1.95 0.75 8.98
C LEU A 329 -1.84 1.47 7.62
N PRO A 330 -2.61 1.07 6.61
CA PRO A 330 -2.51 1.62 5.26
C PRO A 330 -3.31 2.93 5.12
N TYR A 331 -3.28 3.77 6.17
CA TYR A 331 -4.01 5.02 6.25
C TYR A 331 -3.04 6.19 6.40
N ARG A 332 -3.36 7.30 5.76
CA ARG A 332 -2.65 8.56 5.99
C ARG A 332 -3.02 9.10 7.37
N ILE A 333 -2.05 9.72 8.04
CA ILE A 333 -2.26 10.32 9.35
C ILE A 333 -2.38 11.83 9.17
N ARG A 334 -3.48 12.40 9.71
CA ARG A 334 -3.69 13.83 9.84
C ARG A 334 -3.79 14.20 11.30
N ASN A 335 -3.03 15.20 11.74
CA ASN A 335 -3.16 15.72 13.10
C ASN A 335 -4.35 16.68 13.18
N ALA A 336 -5.19 16.50 14.20
CA ALA A 336 -6.36 17.34 14.46
C ALA A 336 -6.50 17.60 15.97
N LYS A 337 -7.29 18.62 16.32
CA LYS A 337 -7.74 18.81 17.69
C LYS A 337 -9.07 18.12 17.93
N VAL A 338 -9.26 17.59 19.11
CA VAL A 338 -10.54 17.00 19.53
C VAL A 338 -11.55 18.11 19.74
N GLY A 339 -12.61 18.16 18.94
CA GLY A 339 -13.66 19.17 19.07
C GLY A 339 -14.71 18.82 20.15
N ARG A 340 -14.91 17.53 20.44
CA ARG A 340 -15.77 17.02 21.51
C ARG A 340 -15.10 15.87 22.23
N LYS A 341 -15.22 15.83 23.58
CA LYS A 341 -14.60 14.79 24.43
C LYS A 341 -14.79 13.39 23.83
N ILE A 342 -13.69 12.68 23.69
CA ILE A 342 -13.64 11.24 23.37
C ILE A 342 -13.50 10.50 24.71
N VAL A 343 -14.38 9.53 24.98
CA VAL A 343 -14.34 8.71 26.19
C VAL A 343 -13.93 7.30 25.82
N SER A 344 -13.06 6.69 26.59
CA SER A 344 -12.56 5.33 26.45
C SER A 344 -12.53 4.60 27.77
N SER A 345 -12.46 3.27 27.73
CA SER A 345 -12.31 2.42 28.92
C SER A 345 -10.85 2.01 29.09
N ILE A 346 -10.29 2.23 30.28
CA ILE A 346 -8.93 1.77 30.61
C ILE A 346 -8.81 0.26 30.37
N GLY A 347 -7.65 -0.14 29.87
CA GLY A 347 -7.31 -1.55 29.65
C GLY A 347 -7.60 -2.07 28.25
N ASN A 348 -8.26 -1.27 27.39
CA ASN A 348 -8.48 -1.64 25.98
C ASN A 348 -7.87 -0.58 25.06
N VAL A 349 -7.30 -1.03 23.93
CA VAL A 349 -7.08 -0.12 22.81
C VAL A 349 -8.44 0.13 22.15
N GLU A 350 -8.79 1.40 21.96
CA GLU A 350 -10.07 1.74 21.40
C GLU A 350 -9.93 2.45 20.06
N LEU A 351 -10.76 2.04 19.08
CA LEU A 351 -10.89 2.69 17.78
C LEU A 351 -12.12 3.60 17.78
N CYS A 352 -11.90 4.90 17.92
CA CYS A 352 -12.96 5.92 17.90
C CYS A 352 -13.08 6.53 16.49
N ARG A 353 -14.21 6.33 15.83
CA ARG A 353 -14.52 6.92 14.53
C ARG A 353 -14.82 8.40 14.66
N VAL A 354 -14.26 9.20 13.75
CA VAL A 354 -14.39 10.66 13.79
C VAL A 354 -14.75 11.23 12.42
N ARG A 355 -15.41 12.40 12.44
CA ARG A 355 -15.48 13.31 11.30
C ARG A 355 -14.59 14.52 11.60
N LEU A 356 -14.06 15.11 10.53
CA LEU A 356 -13.32 16.37 10.62
C LEU A 356 -14.28 17.53 10.28
N VAL A 357 -14.55 18.39 11.26
CA VAL A 357 -15.38 19.58 11.07
C VAL A 357 -14.54 20.80 11.41
N SER A 358 -14.31 21.68 10.45
CA SER A 358 -13.44 22.86 10.61
C SER A 358 -12.04 22.51 11.17
N GLY A 359 -11.47 21.37 10.74
CA GLY A 359 -10.17 20.89 11.21
C GLY A 359 -10.17 20.22 12.59
N GLU A 360 -11.31 20.05 13.24
CA GLU A 360 -11.45 19.37 14.52
C GLU A 360 -12.02 17.96 14.35
N ALA A 361 -11.50 17.00 15.14
CA ALA A 361 -11.98 15.63 15.19
C ALA A 361 -13.22 15.53 16.08
N ILE A 362 -14.36 15.24 15.49
CA ILE A 362 -15.65 15.07 16.16
C ILE A 362 -16.00 13.58 16.22
N PRO A 363 -16.10 12.96 17.43
CA PRO A 363 -16.42 11.54 17.54
C PRO A 363 -17.85 11.25 17.10
N LEU A 364 -18.03 10.14 16.34
CA LEU A 364 -19.31 9.63 15.83
C LEU A 364 -19.90 8.55 16.75
N GLY A 365 -20.10 8.87 18.02
CA GLY A 365 -20.60 7.95 19.03
C GLY A 365 -19.55 7.53 20.05
N SER A 366 -19.95 6.81 21.10
CA SER A 366 -19.04 6.18 22.05
C SER A 366 -18.50 4.87 21.46
N ALA A 367 -17.37 4.38 22.01
CA ALA A 367 -16.82 3.09 21.69
C ALA A 367 -17.87 1.99 21.78
N GLY A 368 -17.89 1.13 20.77
CA GLY A 368 -18.85 0.03 20.68
C GLY A 368 -20.29 0.43 20.37
N SER A 369 -20.65 1.71 20.41
CA SER A 369 -21.98 2.20 20.01
C SER A 369 -21.97 2.68 18.55
N GLY A 370 -23.06 2.43 17.85
CA GLY A 370 -23.22 2.75 16.43
C GLY A 370 -22.75 1.60 15.53
N GLY A 371 -23.65 1.13 14.67
CA GLY A 371 -23.36 0.05 13.71
C GLY A 371 -22.38 0.48 12.62
N LEU A 372 -22.21 -0.37 11.62
CA LEU A 372 -21.34 -0.15 10.44
C LEU A 372 -21.60 1.19 9.72
N VAL A 373 -22.83 1.71 9.79
CA VAL A 373 -23.19 3.04 9.24
C VAL A 373 -22.33 4.15 9.82
N SER A 374 -21.89 4.05 11.09
CA SER A 374 -20.97 5.03 11.67
C SER A 374 -19.58 5.01 11.03
N ALA A 375 -19.10 3.84 10.58
CA ALA A 375 -17.86 3.74 9.83
C ALA A 375 -17.99 4.36 8.44
N ALA A 376 -19.12 4.16 7.76
CA ALA A 376 -19.37 4.75 6.44
C ALA A 376 -19.54 6.30 6.49
N ARG A 377 -19.89 6.86 7.66
CA ARG A 377 -20.00 8.31 7.87
C ARG A 377 -18.72 8.95 8.39
N ALA A 378 -17.77 8.14 8.84
CA ALA A 378 -16.50 8.61 9.38
C ALA A 378 -15.54 8.96 8.25
N GLU A 379 -14.78 10.03 8.43
CA GLU A 379 -13.65 10.37 7.55
C GLU A 379 -12.36 9.68 8.01
N GLY A 380 -12.34 9.19 9.26
CA GLY A 380 -11.22 8.46 9.82
C GLY A 380 -11.49 7.99 11.24
N PHE A 381 -10.43 7.57 11.91
CA PHE A 381 -10.50 7.14 13.30
C PHE A 381 -9.28 7.57 14.10
N VAL A 382 -9.48 7.66 15.41
CA VAL A 382 -8.44 7.90 16.41
C VAL A 382 -8.24 6.60 17.20
N LEU A 383 -7.00 6.19 17.41
CA LEU A 383 -6.67 5.11 18.33
C LEU A 383 -6.41 5.68 19.72
N ILE A 384 -7.10 5.16 20.70
CA ILE A 384 -6.90 5.50 22.11
C ILE A 384 -6.12 4.36 22.75
N PRO A 385 -4.90 4.63 23.26
CA PRO A 385 -4.09 3.62 23.94
C PRO A 385 -4.77 3.09 25.21
N ALA A 386 -4.54 1.83 25.55
CA ALA A 386 -5.14 1.15 26.69
C ALA A 386 -5.01 1.86 28.06
N PRO A 387 -3.94 2.63 28.37
CA PRO A 387 -3.84 3.36 29.63
C PRO A 387 -4.68 4.63 29.73
N LEU A 388 -5.32 5.09 28.62
CA LEU A 388 -6.03 6.36 28.59
C LEU A 388 -7.54 6.17 28.70
N GLU A 389 -8.21 7.10 29.41
CA GLU A 389 -9.66 7.21 29.49
C GLU A 389 -10.27 8.02 28.33
N GLY A 390 -9.48 8.34 27.30
CA GLY A 390 -9.88 9.13 26.14
C GLY A 390 -9.11 10.44 26.02
N TYR A 391 -9.74 11.42 25.33
CA TYR A 391 -9.14 12.72 25.06
C TYR A 391 -10.12 13.85 25.38
N PRO A 392 -9.69 14.90 26.12
CA PRO A 392 -10.51 16.09 26.34
C PRO A 392 -10.61 16.95 25.05
N PRO A 393 -11.62 17.83 24.96
CA PRO A 393 -11.68 18.83 23.91
C PRO A 393 -10.39 19.66 23.85
N GLY A 394 -9.91 19.98 22.64
CA GLY A 394 -8.68 20.71 22.39
C GLY A 394 -7.39 19.87 22.43
N ALA A 395 -7.45 18.61 22.86
CA ALA A 395 -6.30 17.71 22.79
C ALA A 395 -5.89 17.43 21.34
N SER A 396 -4.58 17.37 21.07
CA SER A 396 -4.06 16.98 19.75
C SER A 396 -4.10 15.48 19.60
N VAL A 397 -4.63 14.97 18.49
CA VAL A 397 -4.72 13.55 18.16
C VAL A 397 -4.30 13.27 16.73
N SER A 398 -3.80 12.07 16.48
CA SER A 398 -3.54 11.55 15.13
C SER A 398 -4.79 10.84 14.63
N VAL A 399 -5.35 11.34 13.53
CA VAL A 399 -6.50 10.75 12.83
C VAL A 399 -5.99 9.92 11.66
N TYR A 400 -6.34 8.64 11.64
CA TYR A 400 -6.11 7.74 10.51
C TYR A 400 -7.25 7.93 9.52
N MET A 401 -6.95 8.47 8.34
CA MET A 401 -7.93 8.86 7.33
C MET A 401 -8.33 7.67 6.46
N TYR A 402 -9.63 7.40 6.32
CA TYR A 402 -10.14 6.34 5.44
C TYR A 402 -9.95 6.66 3.96
N ASP A 403 -10.13 7.92 3.60
CA ASP A 403 -9.98 8.40 2.25
C ASP A 403 -8.78 9.36 2.14
N GLU A 404 -8.25 9.54 0.95
CA GLU A 404 -7.42 10.70 0.65
C GLU A 404 -8.34 11.91 0.82
N ALA A 405 -7.99 12.79 1.76
CA ALA A 405 -8.77 14.00 2.00
C ALA A 405 -9.01 14.70 0.65
N ASN A 406 -10.24 14.71 0.19
CA ASN A 406 -10.70 15.74 -0.71
C ASN A 406 -10.67 17.01 0.14
N ASP A 407 -9.55 17.74 0.10
CA ASP A 407 -9.49 19.14 0.54
C ASP A 407 -10.34 19.97 -0.43
N MET A 408 -11.63 19.62 -0.51
CA MET A 408 -12.66 20.42 -1.20
C MET A 408 -13.20 21.50 -0.25
N GLU A 409 -12.35 22.05 0.61
CA GLU A 409 -12.61 23.35 1.23
C GLU A 409 -11.72 24.39 0.54
N GLY A 410 -12.30 24.97 -0.52
CA GLY A 410 -11.99 26.32 -0.96
C GLY A 410 -10.61 26.54 -1.55
N GLU A 411 -10.55 26.45 -2.88
CA GLU A 411 -10.15 27.61 -3.68
C GLU A 411 -10.56 27.30 -5.11
N CYS A 412 -11.68 27.87 -5.55
CA CYS A 412 -11.90 28.13 -6.96
C CYS A 412 -10.75 29.03 -7.40
N ILE A 413 -9.88 28.52 -8.29
CA ILE A 413 -8.99 29.32 -9.11
C ILE A 413 -9.82 30.07 -10.15
#